data_a9a5f9f7246325964e14825df5bcfa3f
#
_entry.id   a9a5f9f7246325964e14825df5bcfa3f
#
_cell.length_a   1.000
_cell.length_b   1.000
_cell.length_c   1.000
_cell.angle_alpha   90.00
_cell.angle_beta   90.00
_cell.angle_gamma   90.00
#
_symmetry.space_group_name_H-M   'P 1'
#
loop_
_entity.id
_entity.type
_entity.pdbx_description
1 polymer ?
#
loop_
_entity_poly.entity_id
_entity_poly.type
_entity_poly.pdbx_seq_one_letter_code
_entity_poly.pdbx_strand_id
1 'polypeptide(L)'
;VIDKRLAPSDNPRAVLLGGQSGAGKTTLHDVFLALEESNAIVINGDDYRSVHPRFRQICAQYGIDSPAHTAAWAGRMVEAIVDALSIMGYNLIIEGTLRTSEVPLKTARLLRDRGYSVSLALMAVKPEISLISCQLRYEQMRIAGTEPRAVDPAHHLSIVKSIVGNLKVLEESGMFDDIGLYSRSEQRLFSSADDEEPASEALERILFGAWTAEESAHYEYLK
;
A
#
# COMPACT_ATOMS: atom_id res chain seq x y z
N VAL A 1 -20.97 2.05 -5.14
CA VAL A 1 -22.06 2.27 -4.16
C VAL A 1 -21.44 2.12 -2.78
N ILE A 2 -21.48 3.16 -1.94
CA ILE A 2 -20.98 3.11 -0.56
C ILE A 2 -21.90 2.17 0.23
N ASP A 3 -21.30 1.28 1.05
CA ASP A 3 -22.08 0.42 1.94
C ASP A 3 -22.88 1.31 2.90
N LYS A 4 -24.17 1.01 3.06
CA LYS A 4 -25.09 1.78 3.91
C LYS A 4 -24.72 1.75 5.40
N ARG A 5 -23.81 0.86 5.80
CA ARG A 5 -23.29 0.75 7.18
C ARG A 5 -22.20 1.78 7.48
N LEU A 6 -21.59 2.36 6.44
CA LEU A 6 -20.52 3.36 6.56
C LEU A 6 -21.13 4.75 6.77
N ALA A 7 -20.55 5.49 7.70
CA ALA A 7 -20.98 6.85 8.03
C ALA A 7 -19.79 7.82 8.05
N PRO A 8 -20.01 9.08 7.63
CA PRO A 8 -19.03 10.14 7.85
C PRO A 8 -18.68 10.31 9.34
N SER A 9 -17.47 10.75 9.61
CA SER A 9 -16.96 11.04 10.96
C SER A 9 -16.79 12.54 11.15
N ASP A 10 -17.06 13.03 12.36
CA ASP A 10 -16.77 14.42 12.74
C ASP A 10 -15.26 14.66 12.91
N ASN A 11 -14.50 13.60 13.16
CA ASN A 11 -13.04 13.61 13.24
C ASN A 11 -12.49 12.53 12.28
N PRO A 12 -12.52 12.80 10.97
CA PRO A 12 -12.19 11.79 9.99
C PRO A 12 -10.71 11.41 10.02
N ARG A 13 -10.44 10.14 9.82
CA ARG A 13 -9.08 9.57 9.81
C ARG A 13 -8.77 8.95 8.47
N ALA A 14 -7.51 9.06 8.07
CA ALA A 14 -7.01 8.39 6.89
C ALA A 14 -5.68 7.70 7.19
N VAL A 15 -5.53 6.47 6.73
CA VAL A 15 -4.26 5.78 6.72
C VAL A 15 -3.81 5.54 5.28
N LEU A 16 -2.61 5.98 4.96
CA LEU A 16 -1.95 5.67 3.70
C LEU A 16 -1.12 4.40 3.90
N LEU A 17 -1.41 3.37 3.12
CA LEU A 17 -0.66 2.12 3.18
C LEU A 17 0.46 2.13 2.15
N GLY A 18 1.65 1.72 2.56
CA GLY A 18 2.85 1.64 1.72
C GLY A 18 3.51 0.27 1.75
N GLY A 19 4.45 0.07 0.84
CA GLY A 19 5.24 -1.16 0.72
C GLY A 19 5.32 -1.67 -0.71
N GLN A 20 6.40 -2.38 -1.02
CA GLN A 20 6.64 -2.94 -2.34
C GLN A 20 5.57 -4.00 -2.72
N SER A 21 5.48 -4.31 -4.01
CA SER A 21 4.62 -5.39 -4.49
C SER A 21 4.99 -6.71 -3.81
N GLY A 22 4.00 -7.51 -3.42
CA GLY A 22 4.21 -8.78 -2.73
C GLY A 22 4.53 -8.67 -1.23
N ALA A 23 4.63 -7.47 -0.66
CA ALA A 23 4.88 -7.29 0.78
C ALA A 23 3.71 -7.74 1.68
N GLY A 24 2.49 -7.82 1.16
CA GLY A 24 1.31 -8.26 1.93
C GLY A 24 0.43 -7.11 2.43
N LYS A 25 0.46 -5.95 1.79
CA LYS A 25 -0.33 -4.76 2.20
C LYS A 25 -1.81 -5.02 2.48
N THR A 26 -2.40 -5.97 1.75
CA THR A 26 -3.83 -6.29 1.90
C THR A 26 -4.18 -6.79 3.30
N THR A 27 -3.22 -7.39 4.04
CA THR A 27 -3.47 -7.82 5.43
C THR A 27 -3.68 -6.61 6.35
N LEU A 28 -3.08 -5.46 6.05
CA LEU A 28 -3.28 -4.23 6.83
C LEU A 28 -4.68 -3.64 6.63
N HIS A 29 -5.42 -4.01 5.57
CA HIS A 29 -6.81 -3.58 5.44
C HIS A 29 -7.64 -4.04 6.63
N ASP A 30 -7.52 -5.32 7.01
CA ASP A 30 -8.29 -5.90 8.12
C ASP A 30 -7.88 -5.30 9.46
N VAL A 31 -6.56 -5.04 9.67
CA VAL A 31 -6.04 -4.36 10.87
C VAL A 31 -6.67 -2.98 11.01
N PHE A 32 -6.61 -2.15 9.97
CA PHE A 32 -7.14 -0.78 10.06
C PHE A 32 -8.67 -0.72 10.00
N LEU A 33 -9.34 -1.66 9.33
CA LEU A 33 -10.80 -1.79 9.42
C LEU A 33 -11.24 -2.12 10.84
N ALA A 34 -10.51 -3.00 11.54
CA ALA A 34 -10.80 -3.31 12.94
C ALA A 34 -10.60 -2.10 13.86
N LEU A 35 -9.53 -1.32 13.66
CA LEU A 35 -9.27 -0.09 14.41
C LEU A 35 -10.34 0.99 14.19
N GLU A 36 -10.95 1.03 13.01
CA GLU A 36 -12.03 1.96 12.67
C GLU A 36 -13.44 1.34 12.89
N GLU A 37 -13.55 0.27 13.65
CA GLU A 37 -14.81 -0.45 13.90
C GLU A 37 -15.57 -0.80 12.61
N SER A 38 -14.84 -1.10 11.55
CA SER A 38 -15.33 -1.33 10.18
C SER A 38 -16.01 -0.10 9.54
N ASN A 39 -15.81 1.10 10.09
CA ASN A 39 -16.31 2.36 9.51
C ASN A 39 -15.23 3.09 8.72
N ALA A 40 -14.58 2.41 7.78
CA ALA A 40 -13.63 3.00 6.86
C ALA A 40 -13.80 2.43 5.44
N ILE A 41 -13.41 3.22 4.44
CA ILE A 41 -13.46 2.81 3.03
C ILE A 41 -12.05 2.49 2.55
N VAL A 42 -11.86 1.25 2.11
CA VAL A 42 -10.62 0.81 1.47
C VAL A 42 -10.59 1.25 0.02
N ILE A 43 -9.51 1.93 -0.37
CA ILE A 43 -9.27 2.44 -1.72
C ILE A 43 -7.97 1.81 -2.24
N ASN A 44 -8.12 0.83 -3.16
CA ASN A 44 -7.01 0.16 -3.80
C ASN A 44 -7.07 0.40 -5.32
N GLY A 45 -6.03 1.00 -5.88
CA GLY A 45 -5.96 1.32 -7.30
C GLY A 45 -6.08 0.11 -8.21
N ASP A 46 -5.66 -1.07 -7.76
CA ASP A 46 -5.75 -2.29 -8.56
C ASP A 46 -7.21 -2.70 -8.85
N ASP A 47 -8.15 -2.40 -7.94
CA ASP A 47 -9.57 -2.74 -8.10
C ASP A 47 -10.22 -1.94 -9.23
N TYR A 48 -9.69 -0.76 -9.53
CA TYR A 48 -10.23 0.12 -10.57
C TYR A 48 -9.69 -0.14 -11.97
N ARG A 49 -8.71 -1.04 -12.14
CA ARG A 49 -8.15 -1.38 -13.45
C ARG A 49 -9.19 -2.02 -14.35
N SER A 50 -9.99 -2.94 -13.80
CA SER A 50 -11.02 -3.69 -14.53
C SER A 50 -12.17 -2.82 -15.04
N VAL A 51 -12.42 -1.65 -14.44
CA VAL A 51 -13.45 -0.70 -14.89
C VAL A 51 -12.96 0.29 -15.95
N HIS A 52 -11.72 0.13 -16.43
CA HIS A 52 -11.20 0.92 -17.54
C HIS A 52 -12.04 0.63 -18.82
N PRO A 53 -12.54 1.65 -19.56
CA PRO A 53 -13.44 1.45 -20.69
C PRO A 53 -12.92 0.49 -21.77
N ARG A 54 -11.59 0.40 -21.92
CA ARG A 54 -10.92 -0.48 -22.87
C ARG A 54 -10.14 -1.61 -22.20
N PHE A 55 -10.50 -2.00 -20.96
CA PHE A 55 -9.72 -2.98 -20.19
C PHE A 55 -9.49 -4.28 -20.96
N ARG A 56 -10.56 -4.89 -21.51
CA ARG A 56 -10.45 -6.15 -22.27
C ARG A 56 -9.55 -6.02 -23.52
N GLN A 57 -9.60 -4.88 -24.21
CA GLN A 57 -8.72 -4.63 -25.36
C GLN A 57 -7.26 -4.50 -24.94
N ILE A 58 -7.00 -3.79 -23.83
CA ILE A 58 -5.66 -3.65 -23.27
C ILE A 58 -5.11 -5.02 -22.85
N CYS A 59 -5.90 -5.84 -22.15
CA CYS A 59 -5.47 -7.18 -21.76
C CYS A 59 -5.20 -8.08 -22.99
N ALA A 60 -6.06 -8.04 -23.99
CA ALA A 60 -5.85 -8.81 -25.23
C ALA A 60 -4.61 -8.37 -26.01
N GLN A 61 -4.29 -7.07 -25.99
CA GLN A 61 -3.16 -6.49 -26.75
C GLN A 61 -1.83 -6.64 -26.03
N TYR A 62 -1.80 -6.45 -24.69
CA TYR A 62 -0.57 -6.35 -23.91
C TYR A 62 -0.37 -7.50 -22.93
N GLY A 63 -1.36 -8.39 -22.74
CA GLY A 63 -1.25 -9.57 -21.89
C GLY A 63 -0.77 -9.20 -20.48
N ILE A 64 0.35 -9.80 -20.07
CA ILE A 64 0.95 -9.62 -18.73
C ILE A 64 1.41 -8.18 -18.47
N ASP A 65 1.63 -7.36 -19.48
CA ASP A 65 2.03 -5.96 -19.37
C ASP A 65 0.83 -5.00 -19.24
N SER A 66 -0.40 -5.51 -19.32
CA SER A 66 -1.63 -4.72 -19.17
C SER A 66 -1.68 -3.82 -17.92
N PRO A 67 -1.07 -4.20 -16.76
CA PRO A 67 -1.02 -3.32 -15.59
C PRO A 67 -0.30 -1.99 -15.85
N ALA A 68 0.76 -1.98 -16.65
CA ALA A 68 1.47 -0.75 -17.01
C ALA A 68 0.56 0.22 -17.80
N HIS A 69 -0.26 -0.32 -18.71
CA HIS A 69 -1.16 0.45 -19.57
C HIS A 69 -2.44 0.93 -18.87
N THR A 70 -2.77 0.39 -17.70
CA THR A 70 -3.92 0.80 -16.87
C THR A 70 -3.52 1.63 -15.65
N ALA A 71 -2.22 1.76 -15.36
CA ALA A 71 -1.72 2.42 -14.13
C ALA A 71 -2.18 3.87 -13.99
N ALA A 72 -2.06 4.66 -15.07
CA ALA A 72 -2.48 6.07 -15.06
C ALA A 72 -3.99 6.25 -14.86
N TRP A 73 -4.80 5.32 -15.39
CA TRP A 73 -6.24 5.31 -15.15
C TRP A 73 -6.54 5.01 -13.69
N ALA A 74 -5.95 3.93 -13.14
CA ALA A 74 -6.13 3.54 -11.75
C ALA A 74 -5.75 4.67 -10.79
N GLY A 75 -4.62 5.35 -11.04
CA GLY A 75 -4.19 6.50 -10.23
C GLY A 75 -5.21 7.64 -10.24
N ARG A 76 -5.74 8.03 -11.42
CA ARG A 76 -6.79 9.07 -11.51
C ARG A 76 -8.08 8.66 -10.80
N MET A 77 -8.46 7.38 -10.84
CA MET A 77 -9.63 6.87 -10.11
C MET A 77 -9.42 6.98 -8.61
N VAL A 78 -8.25 6.58 -8.10
CA VAL A 78 -7.92 6.75 -6.67
C VAL A 78 -7.99 8.22 -6.28
N GLU A 79 -7.35 9.13 -7.02
CA GLU A 79 -7.39 10.57 -6.73
C GLU A 79 -8.83 11.11 -6.69
N ALA A 80 -9.66 10.77 -7.68
CA ALA A 80 -11.05 11.23 -7.74
C ALA A 80 -11.92 10.66 -6.60
N ILE A 81 -11.69 9.39 -6.20
CA ILE A 81 -12.43 8.75 -5.11
C ILE A 81 -12.00 9.35 -3.76
N VAL A 82 -10.70 9.52 -3.53
CA VAL A 82 -10.18 10.19 -2.33
C VAL A 82 -10.73 11.60 -2.22
N ASP A 83 -10.74 12.35 -3.33
CA ASP A 83 -11.30 13.72 -3.37
C ASP A 83 -12.77 13.72 -2.98
N ALA A 84 -13.59 12.89 -3.60
CA ALA A 84 -15.03 12.84 -3.34
C ALA A 84 -15.36 12.39 -1.91
N LEU A 85 -14.72 11.30 -1.43
CA LEU A 85 -15.01 10.73 -0.12
C LEU A 85 -14.50 11.59 1.04
N SER A 86 -13.38 12.28 0.86
CA SER A 86 -12.84 13.16 1.89
C SER A 86 -13.64 14.45 2.07
N ILE A 87 -14.32 14.94 1.02
CA ILE A 87 -15.31 16.05 1.18
C ILE A 87 -16.49 15.59 2.05
N MET A 88 -16.84 14.31 1.97
CA MET A 88 -17.95 13.72 2.73
C MET A 88 -17.56 13.32 4.15
N GLY A 89 -16.28 13.37 4.54
CA GLY A 89 -15.81 13.05 5.89
C GLY A 89 -15.71 11.54 6.21
N TYR A 90 -15.63 10.65 5.21
CA TYR A 90 -15.45 9.22 5.47
C TYR A 90 -14.02 8.90 5.93
N ASN A 91 -13.87 7.95 6.85
CA ASN A 91 -12.55 7.37 7.15
C ASN A 91 -12.03 6.59 5.96
N LEU A 92 -10.74 6.71 5.66
CA LEU A 92 -10.14 6.18 4.43
C LEU A 92 -8.91 5.30 4.73
N ILE A 93 -8.83 4.17 4.05
CA ILE A 93 -7.65 3.31 3.98
C ILE A 93 -7.18 3.32 2.53
N ILE A 94 -6.05 3.96 2.23
CA ILE A 94 -5.61 4.23 0.86
C ILE A 94 -4.35 3.42 0.57
N GLU A 95 -4.45 2.41 -0.30
CA GLU A 95 -3.31 1.57 -0.66
C GLU A 95 -2.43 2.19 -1.74
N GLY A 96 -1.11 2.21 -1.49
CA GLY A 96 -0.07 2.63 -2.42
C GLY A 96 1.18 1.76 -2.33
N THR A 97 2.18 2.04 -3.18
CA THR A 97 3.46 1.31 -3.20
C THR A 97 4.62 2.09 -2.60
N LEU A 98 4.44 3.35 -2.27
CA LEU A 98 5.49 4.27 -1.85
C LEU A 98 6.67 4.36 -2.86
N ARG A 99 6.35 4.18 -4.16
CA ARG A 99 7.34 4.28 -5.24
C ARG A 99 7.96 5.67 -5.35
N THR A 100 7.18 6.70 -5.02
CA THR A 100 7.60 8.10 -4.93
C THR A 100 7.02 8.71 -3.66
N SER A 101 7.60 9.80 -3.18
CA SER A 101 7.11 10.56 -2.03
C SER A 101 6.03 11.60 -2.42
N GLU A 102 6.00 12.04 -3.69
CA GLU A 102 5.11 13.13 -4.12
C GLU A 102 3.62 12.74 -4.02
N VAL A 103 3.27 11.52 -4.42
CA VAL A 103 1.86 11.06 -4.41
C VAL A 103 1.30 11.02 -2.99
N PRO A 104 1.93 10.31 -2.02
CA PRO A 104 1.44 10.31 -0.64
C PRO A 104 1.48 11.70 0.01
N LEU A 105 2.48 12.56 -0.29
CA LEU A 105 2.51 13.93 0.22
C LEU A 105 1.34 14.76 -0.30
N LYS A 106 1.05 14.69 -1.60
CA LYS A 106 -0.10 15.36 -2.21
C LYS A 106 -1.41 14.91 -1.54
N THR A 107 -1.57 13.60 -1.34
CA THR A 107 -2.75 13.03 -0.70
C THR A 107 -2.85 13.45 0.77
N ALA A 108 -1.76 13.39 1.52
CA ALA A 108 -1.73 13.80 2.93
C ALA A 108 -2.07 15.28 3.10
N ARG A 109 -1.52 16.17 2.27
CA ARG A 109 -1.87 17.61 2.28
C ARG A 109 -3.35 17.85 2.03
N LEU A 110 -3.90 17.22 0.97
CA LEU A 110 -5.33 17.33 0.66
C LEU A 110 -6.20 16.91 1.84
N LEU A 111 -5.86 15.79 2.49
CA LEU A 111 -6.62 15.27 3.63
C LEU A 111 -6.47 16.16 4.87
N ARG A 112 -5.26 16.66 5.16
CA ARG A 112 -5.00 17.60 6.25
C ARG A 112 -5.79 18.92 6.07
N ASP A 113 -5.81 19.46 4.86
CA ASP A 113 -6.57 20.67 4.53
C ASP A 113 -8.07 20.47 4.73
N ARG A 114 -8.54 19.22 4.77
CA ARG A 114 -9.94 18.82 5.04
C ARG A 114 -10.18 18.37 6.49
N GLY A 115 -9.21 18.58 7.38
CA GLY A 115 -9.36 18.28 8.81
C GLY A 115 -9.14 16.82 9.19
N TYR A 116 -8.53 16.00 8.33
CA TYR A 116 -8.20 14.61 8.65
C TYR A 116 -6.99 14.48 9.57
N SER A 117 -7.04 13.55 10.50
CA SER A 117 -5.84 12.91 11.05
C SER A 117 -5.30 11.94 10.01
N VAL A 118 -4.00 12.04 9.71
CA VAL A 118 -3.38 11.24 8.64
C VAL A 118 -2.21 10.44 9.18
N SER A 119 -2.26 9.12 9.02
CA SER A 119 -1.18 8.20 9.39
C SER A 119 -0.62 7.50 8.15
N LEU A 120 0.62 7.01 8.28
CA LEU A 120 1.29 6.21 7.25
C LEU A 120 1.62 4.84 7.84
N ALA A 121 1.25 3.76 7.15
CA ALA A 121 1.57 2.41 7.57
C ALA A 121 2.26 1.65 6.44
N LEU A 122 3.45 1.12 6.72
CA LEU A 122 4.25 0.40 5.73
C LEU A 122 4.43 -1.07 6.10
N MET A 123 4.29 -1.92 5.09
CA MET A 123 4.77 -3.29 5.19
C MET A 123 6.29 -3.32 5.08
N ALA A 124 6.95 -3.67 6.18
CA ALA A 124 8.40 -3.80 6.27
C ALA A 124 8.80 -5.28 6.14
N VAL A 125 9.07 -5.71 4.91
CA VAL A 125 9.28 -7.12 4.53
C VAL A 125 10.51 -7.25 3.66
N LYS A 126 11.35 -8.25 3.92
CA LYS A 126 12.55 -8.56 3.12
C LYS A 126 12.24 -8.57 1.62
N PRO A 127 13.09 -7.93 0.80
CA PRO A 127 12.87 -7.84 -0.66
C PRO A 127 12.67 -9.20 -1.33
N GLU A 128 13.43 -10.21 -0.90
CA GLU A 128 13.38 -11.57 -1.44
C GLU A 128 12.03 -12.24 -1.14
N ILE A 129 11.51 -12.06 0.09
CA ILE A 129 10.19 -12.60 0.48
C ILE A 129 9.09 -11.95 -0.36
N SER A 130 9.14 -10.65 -0.54
CA SER A 130 8.13 -9.95 -1.33
C SER A 130 8.22 -10.29 -2.82
N LEU A 131 9.41 -10.49 -3.36
CA LEU A 131 9.61 -10.87 -4.77
C LEU A 131 9.07 -12.28 -5.06
N ILE A 132 9.44 -13.28 -4.24
CA ILE A 132 8.91 -14.65 -4.41
C ILE A 132 7.40 -14.70 -4.23
N SER A 133 6.84 -13.88 -3.33
CA SER A 133 5.38 -13.76 -3.15
C SER A 133 4.68 -13.20 -4.39
N CYS A 134 5.33 -12.30 -5.15
CA CYS A 134 4.80 -11.82 -6.44
C CYS A 134 4.74 -12.96 -7.45
N GLN A 135 5.77 -13.79 -7.52
CA GLN A 135 5.85 -14.92 -8.43
C GLN A 135 4.81 -15.99 -8.11
N LEU A 136 4.67 -16.34 -6.83
CA LEU A 136 3.64 -17.29 -6.37
C LEU A 136 2.23 -16.79 -6.67
N ARG A 137 1.94 -15.51 -6.41
CA ARG A 137 0.65 -14.90 -6.74
C ARG A 137 0.37 -14.97 -8.25
N TYR A 138 1.36 -14.71 -9.08
CA TYR A 138 1.23 -14.82 -10.53
C TYR A 138 0.82 -16.24 -10.93
N GLU A 139 1.51 -17.27 -10.43
CA GLU A 139 1.20 -18.67 -10.73
C GLU A 139 -0.18 -19.08 -10.19
N GLN A 140 -0.55 -18.67 -9.00
CA GLN A 140 -1.88 -18.92 -8.43
C GLN A 140 -2.99 -18.32 -9.30
N MET A 141 -2.82 -17.08 -9.77
CA MET A 141 -3.79 -16.43 -10.66
C MET A 141 -3.88 -17.14 -12.01
N ARG A 142 -2.74 -17.60 -12.55
CA ARG A 142 -2.68 -18.38 -13.80
C ARG A 142 -3.43 -19.70 -13.67
N ILE A 143 -3.22 -20.41 -12.57
CA ILE A 143 -3.90 -21.70 -12.29
C ILE A 143 -5.41 -21.49 -12.09
N ALA A 144 -5.79 -20.42 -11.41
CA ALA A 144 -7.19 -20.06 -11.17
C ALA A 144 -7.93 -19.56 -12.43
N GLY A 145 -7.24 -19.41 -13.57
CA GLY A 145 -7.83 -18.91 -14.82
C GLY A 145 -8.25 -17.44 -14.74
N THR A 146 -7.69 -16.67 -13.79
CA THR A 146 -7.85 -15.23 -13.73
C THR A 146 -6.73 -14.53 -14.52
N GLU A 147 -6.84 -13.22 -14.73
CA GLU A 147 -5.80 -12.48 -15.47
C GLU A 147 -4.55 -12.28 -14.57
N PRO A 148 -3.46 -13.05 -14.80
CA PRO A 148 -2.28 -12.98 -13.95
C PRO A 148 -1.53 -11.66 -14.17
N ARG A 149 -1.09 -11.06 -13.08
CA ARG A 149 -0.30 -9.83 -13.08
C ARG A 149 1.15 -10.15 -12.75
N ALA A 150 2.01 -10.10 -13.75
CA ALA A 150 3.44 -10.21 -13.55
C ALA A 150 4.00 -8.95 -12.90
N VAL A 151 5.00 -9.12 -12.05
CA VAL A 151 5.81 -8.03 -11.51
C VAL A 151 7.21 -8.21 -12.09
N ASP A 152 7.68 -7.22 -12.84
CA ASP A 152 9.06 -7.19 -13.31
C ASP A 152 10.02 -7.11 -12.11
N PRO A 153 10.96 -8.07 -11.96
CA PRO A 153 11.92 -8.05 -10.85
C PRO A 153 12.77 -6.79 -10.80
N ALA A 154 13.15 -6.22 -11.94
CA ALA A 154 13.93 -4.97 -11.99
C ALA A 154 13.10 -3.79 -11.47
N HIS A 155 11.81 -3.72 -11.84
CA HIS A 155 10.89 -2.72 -11.32
C HIS A 155 10.65 -2.90 -9.82
N HIS A 156 10.45 -4.13 -9.34
CA HIS A 156 10.34 -4.43 -7.89
C HIS A 156 11.57 -3.92 -7.12
N LEU A 157 12.78 -4.25 -7.58
CA LEU A 157 14.02 -3.82 -6.95
C LEU A 157 14.20 -2.30 -6.99
N SER A 158 13.73 -1.63 -8.03
CA SER A 158 13.78 -0.17 -8.09
C SER A 158 12.92 0.49 -7.00
N ILE A 159 11.75 -0.06 -6.72
CA ILE A 159 10.88 0.39 -5.62
C ILE A 159 11.58 0.16 -4.28
N VAL A 160 12.10 -1.06 -4.05
CA VAL A 160 12.82 -1.40 -2.81
C VAL A 160 13.99 -0.45 -2.55
N LYS A 161 14.75 -0.08 -3.59
CA LYS A 161 15.87 0.87 -3.47
C LYS A 161 15.44 2.29 -3.12
N SER A 162 14.25 2.71 -3.55
CA SER A 162 13.77 4.09 -3.33
C SER A 162 12.91 4.24 -2.08
N ILE A 163 12.34 3.14 -1.55
CA ILE A 163 11.31 3.20 -0.51
C ILE A 163 11.81 3.84 0.79
N VAL A 164 13.06 3.56 1.19
CA VAL A 164 13.68 4.14 2.40
C VAL A 164 13.86 5.66 2.23
N GLY A 165 14.43 6.08 1.09
CA GLY A 165 14.58 7.51 0.80
C GLY A 165 13.25 8.24 0.67
N ASN A 166 12.25 7.60 0.08
CA ASN A 166 10.90 8.16 0.00
C ASN A 166 10.26 8.28 1.40
N LEU A 167 10.43 7.27 2.26
CA LEU A 167 9.95 7.34 3.64
C LEU A 167 10.60 8.47 4.41
N LYS A 168 11.92 8.67 4.26
CA LYS A 168 12.63 9.79 4.88
C LYS A 168 12.02 11.15 4.51
N VAL A 169 11.72 11.36 3.23
CA VAL A 169 11.06 12.60 2.76
C VAL A 169 9.66 12.76 3.38
N LEU A 170 8.92 11.67 3.54
CA LEU A 170 7.59 11.69 4.16
C LEU A 170 7.66 12.00 5.65
N GLU A 171 8.60 11.38 6.37
CA GLU A 171 8.85 11.60 7.77
C GLU A 171 9.25 13.07 8.05
N GLU A 172 10.23 13.59 7.30
CA GLU A 172 10.70 14.97 7.41
C GLU A 172 9.61 16.01 7.06
N SER A 173 8.57 15.61 6.34
CA SER A 173 7.46 16.51 5.95
C SER A 173 6.56 16.92 7.12
N GLY A 174 6.53 16.14 8.20
CA GLY A 174 5.61 16.35 9.34
C GLY A 174 4.12 16.23 8.99
N MET A 175 3.78 15.60 7.85
CA MET A 175 2.39 15.47 7.39
C MET A 175 1.64 14.30 8.04
N PHE A 176 2.33 13.43 8.76
CA PHE A 176 1.74 12.23 9.35
C PHE A 176 1.77 12.30 10.87
N ASP A 177 0.65 11.97 11.52
CA ASP A 177 0.52 11.92 12.98
C ASP A 177 1.29 10.74 13.55
N ASP A 178 1.39 9.66 12.76
CA ASP A 178 2.14 8.47 13.09
C ASP A 178 2.59 7.75 11.81
N ILE A 179 3.78 7.16 11.89
CA ILE A 179 4.36 6.29 10.87
C ILE A 179 4.60 4.93 11.51
N GLY A 180 3.84 3.91 11.09
CA GLY A 180 3.96 2.55 11.58
C GLY A 180 4.61 1.61 10.57
N LEU A 181 5.52 0.74 11.04
CA LEU A 181 6.06 -0.37 10.24
C LEU A 181 5.49 -1.69 10.72
N TYR A 182 5.08 -2.55 9.78
CA TYR A 182 4.36 -3.78 10.08
C TYR A 182 5.01 -5.00 9.42
N SER A 183 5.01 -6.12 10.13
CA SER A 183 5.38 -7.43 9.58
C SER A 183 4.22 -8.05 8.77
N ARG A 184 4.50 -9.16 8.08
CA ARG A 184 3.45 -9.95 7.40
C ARG A 184 2.50 -10.65 8.35
N SER A 185 2.90 -10.87 9.60
CA SER A 185 2.04 -11.37 10.69
C SER A 185 1.26 -10.25 11.39
N GLU A 186 1.14 -9.06 10.75
CA GLU A 186 0.39 -7.90 11.24
C GLU A 186 0.94 -7.29 12.54
N GLN A 187 2.11 -7.74 12.99
CA GLN A 187 2.76 -7.17 14.16
C GLN A 187 3.31 -5.79 13.81
N ARG A 188 3.02 -4.80 14.64
CA ARG A 188 3.64 -3.48 14.56
C ARG A 188 5.07 -3.59 15.08
N LEU A 189 6.04 -3.35 14.19
CA LEU A 189 7.48 -3.46 14.47
C LEU A 189 8.10 -2.12 14.92
N PHE A 190 7.44 -1.02 14.58
CA PHE A 190 7.89 0.33 14.84
C PHE A 190 6.71 1.32 14.83
N SER A 191 6.81 2.39 15.61
CA SER A 191 5.88 3.52 15.63
C SER A 191 6.64 4.82 15.86
N SER A 192 6.49 5.79 15.01
CA SER A 192 7.11 7.11 15.20
C SER A 192 6.57 7.88 16.42
N ALA A 193 5.45 7.43 16.98
CA ALA A 193 4.90 8.00 18.22
C ALA A 193 5.56 7.42 19.49
N ASP A 194 6.13 6.21 19.41
CA ASP A 194 6.65 5.47 20.57
C ASP A 194 8.18 5.29 20.52
N ASP A 195 8.77 5.27 19.32
CA ASP A 195 10.18 4.98 19.07
C ASP A 195 10.97 6.28 18.81
N GLU A 196 12.22 6.35 19.30
CA GLU A 196 13.07 7.54 19.15
C GLU A 196 13.86 7.54 17.82
N GLU A 197 14.10 6.35 17.22
CA GLU A 197 14.82 6.27 15.94
C GLU A 197 13.96 6.78 14.78
N PRO A 198 14.55 7.30 13.69
CA PRO A 198 13.79 7.64 12.48
C PRO A 198 13.13 6.42 11.83
N ALA A 199 11.89 6.58 11.37
CA ALA A 199 11.15 5.50 10.69
C ALA A 199 11.89 4.98 9.46
N SER A 200 12.58 5.85 8.74
CA SER A 200 13.39 5.49 7.57
C SER A 200 14.58 4.59 7.93
N GLU A 201 15.25 4.84 9.06
CA GLU A 201 16.35 4.00 9.55
C GLU A 201 15.84 2.64 10.05
N ALA A 202 14.72 2.64 10.79
CA ALA A 202 14.04 1.41 11.19
C ALA A 202 13.65 0.55 9.98
N LEU A 203 13.08 1.17 8.93
CA LEU A 203 12.74 0.48 7.70
C LEU A 203 13.97 -0.11 6.99
N GLU A 204 15.04 0.66 6.87
CA GLU A 204 16.30 0.21 6.25
C GLU A 204 16.86 -1.00 6.99
N ARG A 205 16.90 -0.94 8.32
CA ARG A 205 17.35 -2.03 9.18
C ARG A 205 16.49 -3.30 9.01
N ILE A 206 15.17 -3.16 8.90
CA ILE A 206 14.27 -4.30 8.69
C ILE A 206 14.45 -4.88 7.29
N LEU A 207 14.51 -4.06 6.25
CA LEU A 207 14.61 -4.52 4.87
C LEU A 207 15.95 -5.19 4.56
N PHE A 208 17.05 -4.61 5.04
CA PHE A 208 18.41 -4.98 4.60
C PHE A 208 19.30 -5.52 5.71
N GLY A 209 18.85 -5.50 6.96
CA GLY A 209 19.58 -6.05 8.11
C GLY A 209 19.57 -7.58 8.17
N ALA A 210 20.00 -8.14 9.28
CA ALA A 210 20.01 -9.58 9.49
C ALA A 210 18.60 -10.18 9.41
N TRP A 211 18.49 -11.37 8.86
CA TRP A 211 17.24 -12.13 8.83
C TRP A 211 16.90 -12.70 10.20
N THR A 212 15.66 -12.59 10.59
CA THR A 212 15.14 -13.31 11.76
C THR A 212 14.94 -14.79 11.44
N ALA A 213 14.81 -15.62 12.48
CA ALA A 213 14.48 -17.04 12.30
C ALA A 213 13.11 -17.23 11.63
N GLU A 214 12.13 -16.35 11.94
CA GLU A 214 10.79 -16.36 11.34
C GLU A 214 10.85 -16.02 9.85
N GLU A 215 11.56 -14.95 9.48
CA GLU A 215 11.74 -14.55 8.07
C GLU A 215 12.42 -15.66 7.27
N SER A 216 13.46 -16.28 7.84
CA SER A 216 14.17 -17.37 7.19
C SER A 216 13.29 -18.60 6.98
N ALA A 217 12.53 -19.01 8.00
CA ALA A 217 11.59 -20.12 7.92
C ALA A 217 10.48 -19.84 6.91
N HIS A 218 9.95 -18.62 6.91
CA HIS A 218 8.92 -18.21 5.95
C HIS A 218 9.44 -18.22 4.51
N TYR A 219 10.65 -17.71 4.28
CA TYR A 219 11.27 -17.72 2.95
C TYR A 219 11.50 -19.14 2.42
N GLU A 220 11.99 -20.07 3.28
CA GLU A 220 12.15 -21.47 2.90
C GLU A 220 10.80 -22.15 2.59
N TYR A 221 9.74 -21.80 3.29
CA TYR A 221 8.38 -22.30 2.99
C TYR A 221 7.85 -21.81 1.63
N LEU A 222 8.23 -20.61 1.20
CA LEU A 222 7.78 -20.03 -0.06
C LEU A 222 8.53 -20.57 -1.30
N LYS A 223 9.72 -21.16 -1.12
CA LYS A 223 10.51 -21.80 -2.20
C LYS A 223 9.89 -23.11 -2.66
#